data_ce4da32fd75774bbb93c26eb02e1841e
#
_entry.id   ce4da32fd75774bbb93c26eb02e1841e
#
_cell.length_a   1.000
_cell.length_b   1.000
_cell.length_c   1.000
_cell.angle_alpha   90.00
_cell.angle_beta   90.00
_cell.angle_gamma   90.00
#
_symmetry.space_group_name_H-M   'P 1'
#
loop_
_entity.id
_entity.type
_entity.pdbx_description
1 polymer ?
#
loop_
_entity_poly.entity_id
_entity_poly.type
_entity_poly.pdbx_seq_one_letter_code
_entity_poly.pdbx_strand_id
1 'polypeptide(L)'
;VASRGGVGRRACRAEGKRQQYQRAERHQGPFSAESAPAMSEDGDFRIRPGKVRDRGRPGGKARGFVAQVLRVAARSGGGRSRGWGGSRPRGQSNFGRGRTAFARSRLFGSGRRVLVKMVPVTRIGRGGRPRAPLSAHIAYLKREGVTRDGSPARMFDANGDGADDRAFTALAKDDRHHFRIIVSPEDAADLSDLREYTRDLVRQMEADLGTRLEWIAVDHWNTDNPHVHLLVRGVDDQGADLVMSRDYISHGLRSRAEELAWAELGPKPEHEISQALDREVTAERWTRLDAEISRTADELGVIDLRPQQPGPDDPRVRRLMIGRLQHLETMGLAAETEPGQWIMAEGAQAKLRDLGARGDIIRTIGQALKDHGQDRALDSYAIVSAPPEKPIVGRLIDKGLHDELRGSAYAVIDGTDGRTHHVRLPGIEALERGPAIGGIVELRVIGRAGEQKPTLFLATRSDLDLAAQVKAPGATWLDHRLIERGTGVAEGGFGADVRRAMDERTDRLVREGLARRYGERVVFQRGLLDTLRRRELDATGAEIAGRTGLAYRPTSPGDRIAGTCRQRLALSSGRFAMIESLSGDGGLSFRLVPWSNDLERQLGRQVSGIMRDGGGIGWSLGRKRGLGL
;
A
#
# COMPACT_ATOMS: atom_id res chain seq x y z
N VAL A 1 -11.91 76.27 4.86
CA VAL A 1 -12.38 76.71 6.17
C VAL A 1 -12.47 75.46 7.03
N ALA A 2 -11.44 75.20 7.78
CA ALA A 2 -11.35 75.12 9.27
C ALA A 2 -12.37 74.13 9.88
N SER A 3 -12.08 73.27 10.81
CA SER A 3 -11.04 73.07 11.85
C SER A 3 -11.24 71.74 12.58
N ARG A 4 -10.13 71.12 12.94
CA ARG A 4 -9.72 70.63 14.27
C ARG A 4 -10.74 69.96 15.19
N GLY A 5 -10.48 68.75 15.60
CA GLY A 5 -10.12 68.47 16.96
C GLY A 5 -10.78 67.21 17.55
N GLY A 6 -10.01 66.31 18.14
CA GLY A 6 -10.56 65.29 19.04
C GLY A 6 -9.83 63.97 19.06
N VAL A 7 -8.53 63.99 19.49
CA VAL A 7 -7.80 62.80 19.93
C VAL A 7 -8.18 62.54 21.40
N GLY A 8 -8.48 61.28 21.74
CA GLY A 8 -8.36 60.86 23.12
C GLY A 8 -9.41 59.89 23.61
N ARG A 9 -8.94 58.75 24.11
CA ARG A 9 -9.61 57.76 24.97
C ARG A 9 -10.41 56.65 24.28
N ARG A 10 -9.69 55.65 23.80
CA ARG A 10 -10.10 54.21 23.85
C ARG A 10 -8.89 53.27 23.70
N ALA A 11 -8.00 53.34 24.69
CA ALA A 11 -6.92 52.37 24.82
C ALA A 11 -6.77 51.98 26.31
N CYS A 12 -7.73 51.24 26.84
CA CYS A 12 -7.61 50.62 28.16
C CYS A 12 -8.72 49.59 28.42
N ARG A 13 -9.02 48.72 27.47
CA ARG A 13 -9.97 47.58 27.67
C ARG A 13 -9.64 46.30 26.92
N ALA A 14 -8.44 46.17 26.37
CA ALA A 14 -8.02 44.98 25.60
C ALA A 14 -7.03 44.06 26.33
N GLU A 15 -6.46 44.45 27.44
CA GLU A 15 -5.48 43.61 28.15
C GLU A 15 -6.07 42.71 29.25
N GLY A 16 -7.29 42.91 29.69
CA GLY A 16 -7.95 42.09 30.73
C GLY A 16 -8.51 40.73 30.24
N LYS A 17 -8.61 40.49 28.94
CA LYS A 17 -9.18 39.23 28.41
C LYS A 17 -8.15 38.21 27.90
N ARG A 18 -6.89 38.57 27.81
CA ARG A 18 -5.83 37.62 27.39
C ARG A 18 -5.26 36.78 28.55
N GLN A 19 -5.43 37.17 29.77
CA GLN A 19 -4.92 36.39 30.92
C GLN A 19 -5.88 35.34 31.47
N GLN A 20 -7.16 35.32 31.07
CA GLN A 20 -8.09 34.27 31.48
C GLN A 20 -8.12 33.06 30.50
N TYR A 21 -7.61 33.19 29.31
CA TYR A 21 -7.54 32.08 28.35
C TYR A 21 -6.25 31.22 28.47
N GLN A 22 -5.22 31.72 29.14
CA GLN A 22 -3.96 30.97 29.31
C GLN A 22 -3.92 30.06 30.55
N ARG A 23 -4.98 30.02 31.37
CA ARG A 23 -5.05 29.15 32.56
C ARG A 23 -5.92 27.92 32.40
N ALA A 24 -6.62 27.73 31.27
CA ALA A 24 -7.48 26.57 30.99
C ALA A 24 -6.82 25.48 30.12
N GLU A 25 -5.61 25.70 29.61
CA GLU A 25 -4.95 24.76 28.71
C GLU A 25 -3.94 23.80 29.35
N ARG A 26 -3.88 23.70 30.69
CA ARG A 26 -2.91 22.82 31.36
C ARG A 26 -3.46 21.53 31.95
N HIS A 27 -4.68 21.10 31.59
CA HIS A 27 -5.21 19.82 32.06
C HIS A 27 -6.12 19.12 31.05
N GLN A 28 -5.72 19.07 29.79
CA GLN A 28 -6.25 18.06 28.88
C GLN A 28 -5.07 17.42 28.15
N GLY A 29 -4.69 16.23 28.62
CA GLY A 29 -3.82 15.34 27.88
C GLY A 29 -4.46 14.98 26.54
N PRO A 30 -3.67 14.58 25.53
CA PRO A 30 -4.19 14.35 24.20
C PRO A 30 -5.22 13.21 24.23
N PHE A 31 -6.48 13.54 24.00
CA PHE A 31 -7.48 12.56 23.62
C PHE A 31 -7.05 11.99 22.26
N SER A 32 -6.47 10.80 22.30
CA SER A 32 -6.27 9.99 21.12
C SER A 32 -7.64 9.66 20.55
N ALA A 33 -8.00 10.26 19.42
CA ALA A 33 -9.14 9.82 18.64
C ALA A 33 -8.87 8.37 18.20
N GLU A 34 -9.51 7.41 18.85
CA GLU A 34 -9.52 6.02 18.44
C GLU A 34 -10.24 5.93 17.09
N SER A 35 -9.47 5.74 16.05
CA SER A 35 -10.01 5.45 14.73
C SER A 35 -10.69 4.09 14.76
N ALA A 36 -12.00 4.07 14.65
CA ALA A 36 -12.75 2.84 14.50
C ALA A 36 -12.33 2.08 13.23
N PRO A 37 -12.23 0.76 13.26
CA PRO A 37 -11.91 -0.03 12.09
C PRO A 37 -12.99 0.13 11.02
N ALA A 38 -12.58 0.40 9.80
CA ALA A 38 -13.46 0.55 8.65
C ALA A 38 -13.90 -0.83 8.16
N MET A 39 -15.13 -1.24 8.43
CA MET A 39 -15.71 -2.50 8.00
C MET A 39 -16.75 -2.29 6.90
N SER A 40 -16.64 -3.02 5.80
CA SER A 40 -17.67 -3.13 4.78
C SER A 40 -18.26 -4.54 4.76
N GLU A 41 -19.51 -4.69 4.35
CA GLU A 41 -20.30 -5.89 4.54
C GLU A 41 -19.95 -7.10 3.69
N ASP A 42 -19.27 -6.91 2.60
CA ASP A 42 -18.67 -8.05 1.88
C ASP A 42 -17.33 -8.47 2.50
N GLY A 43 -17.14 -8.11 3.77
CA GLY A 43 -15.86 -8.31 4.42
C GLY A 43 -14.76 -7.43 3.84
N ASP A 44 -15.09 -6.28 3.27
CA ASP A 44 -14.10 -5.34 2.71
C ASP A 44 -13.46 -4.50 3.82
N PHE A 45 -12.79 -5.22 4.70
CA PHE A 45 -11.88 -4.70 5.68
C PHE A 45 -10.58 -4.31 4.95
N ARG A 46 -10.28 -3.03 4.88
CA ARG A 46 -9.09 -2.57 4.19
C ARG A 46 -7.94 -2.49 5.15
N ILE A 47 -6.96 -3.34 4.91
CA ILE A 47 -5.69 -3.33 5.61
C ILE A 47 -4.88 -2.15 5.13
N ARG A 48 -4.48 -1.28 6.05
CA ARG A 48 -3.70 -0.07 5.78
C ARG A 48 -2.33 -0.17 6.39
N PRO A 49 -1.27 0.19 5.67
CA PRO A 49 0.04 0.39 6.27
C PRO A 49 -0.01 1.54 7.29
N GLY A 50 0.42 1.30 8.51
CA GLY A 50 0.52 2.30 9.58
C GLY A 50 1.62 1.93 10.57
N LYS A 51 2.00 2.85 11.45
CA LYS A 51 2.97 2.56 12.52
C LYS A 51 2.35 1.69 13.61
N VAL A 52 3.12 0.73 14.10
CA VAL A 52 2.76 -0.09 15.26
C VAL A 52 2.45 0.81 16.45
N ARG A 53 1.24 0.70 17.00
CA ARG A 53 0.91 1.29 18.30
C ARG A 53 1.13 0.22 19.37
N ASP A 54 2.18 0.40 20.14
CA ASP A 54 2.42 -0.44 21.31
C ASP A 54 1.37 -0.12 22.39
N ARG A 55 0.33 -0.96 22.47
CA ARG A 55 -0.62 -0.92 23.59
C ARG A 55 -0.17 -1.92 24.63
N GLY A 56 0.84 -1.52 25.40
CA GLY A 56 1.23 -2.25 26.61
C GLY A 56 0.05 -2.36 27.57
N ARG A 57 -0.62 -3.52 27.61
CA ARG A 57 -1.54 -3.88 28.68
C ARG A 57 -0.89 -4.93 29.58
N PRO A 58 -0.68 -4.64 30.88
CA PRO A 58 -0.33 -5.67 31.85
C PRO A 58 -1.60 -6.46 32.20
N GLY A 59 -1.67 -7.74 31.93
CA GLY A 59 -2.76 -8.61 32.40
C GLY A 59 -3.01 -9.91 31.65
N GLY A 60 -2.18 -10.31 30.69
CA GLY A 60 -2.47 -11.42 29.77
C GLY A 60 -2.34 -12.85 30.30
N LYS A 61 -1.78 -13.09 31.49
CA LYS A 61 -1.42 -14.46 31.91
C LYS A 61 -2.59 -15.35 32.35
N ALA A 62 -3.69 -14.80 32.87
CA ALA A 62 -4.82 -15.60 33.34
C ALA A 62 -5.79 -16.02 32.20
N ARG A 63 -5.90 -15.22 31.15
CA ARG A 63 -6.75 -15.53 30.00
C ARG A 63 -6.14 -16.60 29.08
N GLY A 64 -4.83 -16.68 28.98
CA GLY A 64 -4.13 -17.66 28.16
C GLY A 64 -4.35 -19.12 28.58
N PHE A 65 -4.54 -19.39 29.87
CA PHE A 65 -4.77 -20.73 30.38
C PHE A 65 -6.16 -21.29 29.98
N VAL A 66 -7.21 -20.47 30.11
CA VAL A 66 -8.56 -20.87 29.71
C VAL A 66 -8.65 -21.08 28.20
N ALA A 67 -8.04 -20.20 27.42
CA ALA A 67 -7.95 -20.33 25.96
C ALA A 67 -7.17 -21.59 25.55
N GLN A 68 -6.11 -21.93 26.28
CA GLN A 68 -5.34 -23.14 26.05
C GLN A 68 -6.10 -24.42 26.38
N VAL A 69 -6.87 -24.41 27.46
CA VAL A 69 -7.76 -25.51 27.84
C VAL A 69 -8.88 -25.72 26.81
N LEU A 70 -9.49 -24.62 26.33
CA LEU A 70 -10.52 -24.68 25.29
C LEU A 70 -9.97 -25.14 23.93
N ARG A 71 -8.74 -24.73 23.57
CA ARG A 71 -8.04 -25.27 22.39
C ARG A 71 -7.79 -26.79 22.50
N VAL A 72 -7.33 -27.25 23.65
CA VAL A 72 -7.12 -28.69 23.90
C VAL A 72 -8.45 -29.44 23.87
N ALA A 73 -9.51 -28.89 24.45
CA ALA A 73 -10.85 -29.47 24.40
C ALA A 73 -11.43 -29.52 22.98
N ALA A 74 -11.21 -28.49 22.17
CA ALA A 74 -11.59 -28.47 20.77
C ALA A 74 -10.80 -29.48 19.91
N ARG A 75 -9.52 -29.73 20.28
CA ARG A 75 -8.68 -30.75 19.63
C ARG A 75 -9.03 -32.19 20.04
N SER A 76 -9.49 -32.40 21.27
CA SER A 76 -9.87 -33.72 21.79
C SER A 76 -11.33 -34.10 21.55
N GLY A 77 -12.18 -33.13 21.22
CA GLY A 77 -13.57 -33.33 20.82
C GLY A 77 -13.69 -33.76 19.37
N GLY A 78 -13.14 -34.92 19.01
CA GLY A 78 -13.41 -35.60 17.75
C GLY A 78 -14.89 -35.99 17.63
N GLY A 79 -15.77 -35.00 17.60
CA GLY A 79 -17.18 -35.15 17.33
C GLY A 79 -17.38 -35.44 15.85
N ARG A 80 -17.78 -36.65 15.53
CA ARG A 80 -18.22 -37.15 14.24
C ARG A 80 -18.91 -36.04 13.44
N SER A 81 -18.27 -35.57 12.38
CA SER A 81 -18.90 -34.76 11.35
C SER A 81 -19.99 -35.62 10.69
N ARG A 82 -21.24 -35.43 11.08
CA ARG A 82 -22.37 -35.92 10.31
C ARG A 82 -22.38 -35.17 9.00
N GLY A 83 -22.16 -35.91 7.91
CA GLY A 83 -22.17 -35.40 6.55
C GLY A 83 -23.41 -34.54 6.27
N TRP A 84 -23.19 -33.36 5.80
CA TRP A 84 -24.21 -32.48 5.23
C TRP A 84 -24.43 -32.85 3.75
N GLY A 85 -24.97 -34.06 3.55
CA GLY A 85 -25.62 -34.50 2.34
C GLY A 85 -27.10 -34.59 2.60
N GLY A 86 -27.81 -33.50 2.61
CA GLY A 86 -29.25 -33.43 2.75
C GLY A 86 -29.83 -32.34 1.88
N SER A 87 -30.43 -32.73 0.74
CA SER A 87 -31.34 -31.93 -0.07
C SER A 87 -32.36 -31.27 0.85
N ARG A 88 -32.35 -29.93 0.93
CA ARG A 88 -33.37 -29.16 1.64
C ARG A 88 -34.73 -29.33 0.93
N PRO A 89 -35.80 -29.77 1.60
CA PRO A 89 -37.14 -29.65 1.06
C PRO A 89 -37.48 -28.15 0.93
N ARG A 90 -37.92 -27.74 -0.24
CA ARG A 90 -38.61 -26.46 -0.43
C ARG A 90 -39.95 -26.51 0.33
N GLY A 91 -39.90 -26.16 1.61
CA GLY A 91 -41.09 -25.91 2.42
C GLY A 91 -41.24 -24.41 2.60
N GLN A 92 -42.23 -23.83 1.95
CA GLN A 92 -42.71 -22.47 2.25
C GLN A 92 -43.15 -22.44 3.73
N SER A 93 -42.42 -21.76 4.58
CA SER A 93 -42.92 -21.32 5.87
C SER A 93 -42.98 -19.79 5.88
N ASN A 94 -44.19 -19.29 5.65
CA ASN A 94 -44.59 -17.91 5.86
C ASN A 94 -44.65 -17.59 7.36
N PHE A 95 -43.50 -17.34 8.00
CA PHE A 95 -43.50 -16.82 9.36
C PHE A 95 -42.44 -15.72 9.51
N GLY A 96 -42.92 -14.46 9.60
CA GLY A 96 -42.12 -13.26 9.80
C GLY A 96 -41.15 -13.30 11.00
N ARG A 97 -41.48 -14.15 12.01
CA ARG A 97 -40.64 -14.33 13.22
C ARG A 97 -39.21 -14.88 12.96
N GLY A 98 -39.04 -15.66 11.89
CA GLY A 98 -37.71 -16.17 11.53
C GLY A 98 -36.76 -15.13 10.89
N ARG A 99 -37.33 -14.17 10.16
CA ARG A 99 -36.55 -13.14 9.46
C ARG A 99 -35.94 -12.12 10.42
N THR A 100 -36.69 -11.73 11.46
CA THR A 100 -36.25 -10.77 12.49
C THR A 100 -35.20 -11.34 13.44
N ALA A 101 -35.39 -12.60 13.88
CA ALA A 101 -34.37 -13.28 14.68
C ALA A 101 -33.06 -13.42 13.89
N PHE A 102 -33.15 -13.65 12.58
CA PHE A 102 -32.00 -13.78 11.69
C PHE A 102 -31.32 -12.43 11.43
N ALA A 103 -32.07 -11.33 11.23
CA ALA A 103 -31.54 -9.99 11.10
C ALA A 103 -30.83 -9.53 12.38
N ARG A 104 -31.47 -9.77 13.54
CA ARG A 104 -30.86 -9.47 14.85
C ARG A 104 -29.58 -10.27 15.08
N SER A 105 -29.58 -11.56 14.77
CA SER A 105 -28.41 -12.43 14.88
C SER A 105 -27.25 -11.94 14.00
N ARG A 106 -27.53 -11.39 12.81
CA ARG A 106 -26.48 -10.85 11.93
C ARG A 106 -25.91 -9.52 12.39
N LEU A 107 -26.76 -8.61 12.90
CA LEU A 107 -26.32 -7.29 13.35
C LEU A 107 -25.74 -7.32 14.77
N PHE A 108 -26.36 -8.10 15.66
CA PHE A 108 -26.00 -8.19 17.08
C PHE A 108 -25.42 -9.56 17.45
N GLY A 109 -25.10 -10.41 16.48
CA GLY A 109 -24.47 -11.70 16.74
C GLY A 109 -23.18 -11.51 17.54
N SER A 110 -23.02 -12.28 18.61
CA SER A 110 -21.86 -12.28 19.49
C SER A 110 -20.63 -12.93 18.87
N GLY A 111 -20.70 -13.25 17.57
CA GLY A 111 -19.59 -13.86 16.83
C GLY A 111 -18.42 -12.91 16.63
N ARG A 112 -17.20 -13.43 16.84
CA ARG A 112 -15.97 -12.73 16.47
C ARG A 112 -15.86 -12.71 14.95
N ARG A 113 -15.61 -11.56 14.38
CA ARG A 113 -15.53 -11.40 12.92
C ARG A 113 -14.11 -11.58 12.44
N VAL A 114 -13.97 -12.31 11.34
CA VAL A 114 -12.67 -12.47 10.68
C VAL A 114 -12.82 -12.17 9.20
N LEU A 115 -12.02 -11.26 8.71
CA LEU A 115 -11.89 -11.08 7.27
C LEU A 115 -11.02 -12.20 6.72
N VAL A 116 -11.57 -12.94 5.77
CA VAL A 116 -10.81 -13.89 4.97
C VAL A 116 -11.00 -13.54 3.51
N LYS A 117 -9.91 -13.22 2.83
CA LYS A 117 -9.86 -13.03 1.38
C LYS A 117 -8.92 -14.05 0.77
N MET A 118 -9.36 -14.74 -0.28
CA MET A 118 -8.56 -15.72 -1.00
C MET A 118 -8.62 -15.47 -2.49
N VAL A 119 -7.48 -15.56 -3.16
CA VAL A 119 -7.37 -15.42 -4.63
C VAL A 119 -6.42 -16.48 -5.17
N PRO A 120 -6.86 -17.32 -6.14
CA PRO A 120 -5.96 -18.16 -6.89
C PRO A 120 -5.15 -17.29 -7.86
N VAL A 121 -3.85 -17.44 -7.86
CA VAL A 121 -2.93 -16.69 -8.70
C VAL A 121 -2.26 -17.66 -9.67
N THR A 122 -2.64 -17.58 -10.94
CA THR A 122 -2.02 -18.37 -12.02
C THR A 122 -0.68 -17.77 -12.42
N ARG A 123 0.27 -18.59 -12.83
CA ARG A 123 1.60 -18.18 -13.27
C ARG A 123 1.57 -17.31 -14.53
N ILE A 124 0.62 -17.60 -15.41
CA ILE A 124 0.36 -16.83 -16.64
C ILE A 124 -0.91 -16.01 -16.44
N GLY A 125 -0.81 -14.70 -16.60
CA GLY A 125 -1.93 -13.79 -16.52
C GLY A 125 -2.81 -13.80 -17.76
N ARG A 126 -3.94 -13.08 -17.73
CA ARG A 126 -4.78 -12.87 -18.92
C ARG A 126 -3.96 -12.26 -20.05
N GLY A 127 -4.06 -12.83 -21.25
CA GLY A 127 -3.28 -12.39 -22.42
C GLY A 127 -1.88 -13.00 -22.52
N GLY A 128 -1.59 -14.11 -21.81
CA GLY A 128 -0.34 -14.87 -21.95
C GLY A 128 0.91 -14.17 -21.37
N ARG A 129 0.75 -13.07 -20.63
CA ARG A 129 1.88 -12.35 -20.00
C ARG A 129 2.27 -13.04 -18.70
N PRO A 130 3.58 -13.31 -18.46
CA PRO A 130 4.05 -13.79 -17.16
C PRO A 130 3.68 -12.79 -16.06
N ARG A 131 3.23 -13.29 -14.91
CA ARG A 131 3.08 -12.47 -13.70
C ARG A 131 4.40 -12.30 -12.97
N ALA A 132 4.45 -11.34 -12.04
CA ALA A 132 5.57 -11.20 -11.12
C ALA A 132 5.92 -12.53 -10.47
N PRO A 133 7.21 -12.87 -10.32
CA PRO A 133 7.63 -14.06 -9.63
C PRO A 133 7.09 -14.11 -8.20
N LEU A 134 6.77 -15.29 -7.70
CA LEU A 134 6.33 -15.48 -6.32
C LEU A 134 7.37 -14.95 -5.31
N SER A 135 8.67 -15.09 -5.63
CA SER A 135 9.78 -14.56 -4.84
C SER A 135 9.72 -13.04 -4.62
N ALA A 136 9.34 -12.28 -5.65
CA ALA A 136 9.18 -10.82 -5.54
C ALA A 136 8.03 -10.46 -4.58
N HIS A 137 6.93 -11.21 -4.63
CA HIS A 137 5.83 -11.02 -3.69
C HIS A 137 6.22 -11.36 -2.25
N ILE A 138 6.92 -12.47 -2.04
CA ILE A 138 7.44 -12.87 -0.71
C ILE A 138 8.43 -11.82 -0.18
N ALA A 139 9.35 -11.33 -1.02
CA ALA A 139 10.29 -10.28 -0.63
C ALA A 139 9.56 -9.00 -0.16
N TYR A 140 8.48 -8.63 -0.85
CA TYR A 140 7.65 -7.50 -0.42
C TYR A 140 6.94 -7.76 0.92
N LEU A 141 6.40 -8.96 1.12
CA LEU A 141 5.72 -9.32 2.37
C LEU A 141 6.67 -9.29 3.58
N LYS A 142 7.96 -9.59 3.37
CA LYS A 142 9.02 -9.59 4.39
C LYS A 142 9.66 -8.22 4.62
N ARG A 143 9.15 -7.15 4.02
CA ARG A 143 9.74 -5.80 4.14
C ARG A 143 9.89 -5.35 5.59
N GLU A 144 10.80 -4.44 5.84
CA GLU A 144 11.02 -3.85 7.16
C GLU A 144 9.76 -3.13 7.69
N GLY A 145 9.62 -3.08 9.01
CA GLY A 145 8.57 -2.33 9.69
C GLY A 145 7.20 -3.02 9.75
N VAL A 146 7.06 -4.29 9.31
CA VAL A 146 5.77 -4.98 9.33
C VAL A 146 5.51 -5.80 10.60
N THR A 147 6.55 -6.13 11.36
CA THR A 147 6.42 -6.86 12.62
C THR A 147 6.02 -5.95 13.77
N ARG A 148 5.64 -6.55 14.89
CA ARG A 148 5.21 -5.82 16.09
C ARG A 148 6.32 -4.93 16.68
N ASP A 149 7.58 -5.33 16.51
CA ASP A 149 8.78 -4.62 16.97
C ASP A 149 9.45 -3.77 15.86
N GLY A 150 8.87 -3.76 14.65
CA GLY A 150 9.39 -3.01 13.51
C GLY A 150 10.54 -3.68 12.75
N SER A 151 10.94 -4.90 13.14
CA SER A 151 11.98 -5.68 12.47
C SER A 151 11.50 -6.24 11.11
N PRO A 152 12.42 -6.72 10.25
CA PRO A 152 12.04 -7.48 9.05
C PRO A 152 11.29 -8.76 9.43
N ALA A 153 10.15 -9.00 8.77
CA ALA A 153 9.35 -10.18 9.05
C ALA A 153 10.03 -11.47 8.59
N ARG A 154 9.79 -12.55 9.34
CA ARG A 154 10.17 -13.92 8.97
C ARG A 154 8.94 -14.71 8.58
N MET A 155 9.08 -15.52 7.53
CA MET A 155 8.02 -16.46 7.20
C MET A 155 7.94 -17.55 8.27
N PHE A 156 6.74 -18.05 8.52
CA PHE A 156 6.48 -19.20 9.37
C PHE A 156 5.64 -20.24 8.62
N ASP A 157 5.65 -21.49 9.10
CA ASP A 157 4.90 -22.59 8.51
C ASP A 157 4.26 -23.47 9.60
N ALA A 158 3.88 -24.70 9.24
CA ALA A 158 3.32 -25.69 10.15
C ALA A 158 4.32 -26.11 11.24
N ASN A 159 5.63 -26.03 10.97
CA ASN A 159 6.69 -26.60 11.81
C ASN A 159 7.34 -25.56 12.73
N GLY A 160 7.31 -24.27 12.36
CA GLY A 160 7.96 -23.24 13.18
C GLY A 160 7.95 -21.84 12.56
N ASP A 161 8.69 -20.93 13.23
CA ASP A 161 8.73 -19.50 12.92
C ASP A 161 9.91 -19.10 12.01
N GLY A 162 10.45 -20.03 11.25
CA GLY A 162 11.59 -19.81 10.37
C GLY A 162 11.47 -20.58 9.06
N ALA A 163 10.33 -20.47 8.37
CA ALA A 163 10.11 -21.18 7.11
C ALA A 163 11.11 -20.75 6.02
N ASP A 164 11.62 -21.71 5.26
CA ASP A 164 12.49 -21.48 4.12
C ASP A 164 11.67 -21.07 2.88
N ASP A 165 11.57 -19.76 2.69
CA ASP A 165 10.85 -19.15 1.55
C ASP A 165 11.51 -19.44 0.19
N ARG A 166 12.81 -19.73 0.15
CA ARG A 166 13.52 -20.12 -1.07
C ARG A 166 13.15 -21.56 -1.46
N ALA A 167 13.15 -22.48 -0.50
CA ALA A 167 12.71 -23.85 -0.72
C ALA A 167 11.24 -23.87 -1.18
N PHE A 168 10.35 -23.14 -0.51
CA PHE A 168 8.95 -23.02 -0.91
C PHE A 168 8.79 -22.46 -2.34
N THR A 169 9.53 -21.41 -2.68
CA THR A 169 9.50 -20.83 -4.03
C THR A 169 10.00 -21.80 -5.09
N ALA A 170 11.03 -22.59 -4.77
CA ALA A 170 11.57 -23.62 -5.67
C ALA A 170 10.54 -24.73 -5.92
N LEU A 171 9.86 -25.21 -4.89
CA LEU A 171 8.79 -26.20 -5.00
C LEU A 171 7.59 -25.69 -5.81
N ALA A 172 7.18 -24.45 -5.57
CA ALA A 172 6.04 -23.81 -6.26
C ALA A 172 6.34 -23.41 -7.71
N LYS A 173 7.58 -23.58 -8.19
CA LYS A 173 8.02 -23.11 -9.51
C LYS A 173 7.22 -23.70 -10.67
N ASP A 174 6.85 -24.96 -10.56
CA ASP A 174 6.17 -25.70 -11.62
C ASP A 174 4.66 -25.82 -11.38
N ASP A 175 4.16 -25.32 -10.25
CA ASP A 175 2.74 -25.30 -9.94
C ASP A 175 1.99 -24.40 -10.94
N ARG A 176 0.80 -24.86 -11.37
CA ARG A 176 -0.06 -24.10 -12.27
C ARG A 176 -0.54 -22.80 -11.66
N HIS A 177 -0.82 -22.82 -10.34
CA HIS A 177 -1.29 -21.69 -9.54
C HIS A 177 -0.84 -21.84 -8.09
N HIS A 178 -1.03 -20.79 -7.32
CA HIS A 178 -0.95 -20.81 -5.86
C HIS A 178 -2.08 -19.96 -5.30
N PHE A 179 -2.42 -20.17 -4.04
CA PHE A 179 -3.43 -19.34 -3.36
C PHE A 179 -2.74 -18.29 -2.50
N ARG A 180 -3.25 -17.07 -2.60
CA ARG A 180 -2.92 -15.97 -1.68
C ARG A 180 -4.12 -15.72 -0.82
N ILE A 181 -3.92 -15.78 0.49
CA ILE A 181 -4.98 -15.65 1.47
C ILE A 181 -4.58 -14.58 2.47
N ILE A 182 -5.51 -13.68 2.80
CA ILE A 182 -5.37 -12.75 3.91
C ILE A 182 -6.37 -13.16 4.96
N VAL A 183 -5.90 -13.31 6.20
CA VAL A 183 -6.70 -13.61 7.38
C VAL A 183 -6.50 -12.49 8.37
N SER A 184 -7.56 -11.73 8.67
CA SER A 184 -7.53 -10.60 9.61
C SER A 184 -8.67 -10.69 10.59
N PRO A 185 -8.46 -11.26 11.77
CA PRO A 185 -9.41 -11.18 12.86
C PRO A 185 -9.60 -9.72 13.30
N GLU A 186 -10.84 -9.29 13.52
CA GLU A 186 -11.13 -7.93 13.99
C GLU A 186 -10.43 -7.65 15.32
N ASP A 187 -10.34 -8.66 16.17
CA ASP A 187 -9.74 -8.60 17.49
C ASP A 187 -8.34 -9.30 17.50
N ALA A 188 -7.58 -9.20 16.41
CA ALA A 188 -6.27 -9.87 16.26
C ALA A 188 -5.26 -9.48 17.37
N ALA A 189 -5.36 -8.28 17.90
CA ALA A 189 -4.50 -7.80 18.98
C ALA A 189 -4.80 -8.47 20.34
N ASP A 190 -6.00 -9.03 20.51
CA ASP A 190 -6.45 -9.71 21.72
C ASP A 190 -6.17 -11.22 21.67
N LEU A 191 -5.85 -11.78 20.50
CA LEU A 191 -5.43 -13.18 20.36
C LEU A 191 -4.08 -13.40 21.05
N SER A 192 -3.92 -14.53 21.69
CA SER A 192 -2.68 -14.89 22.38
C SER A 192 -1.49 -15.00 21.44
N ASP A 193 -1.70 -15.60 20.26
CA ASP A 193 -0.70 -15.79 19.21
C ASP A 193 -1.39 -15.92 17.85
N LEU A 194 -1.19 -14.90 16.99
CA LEU A 194 -1.77 -14.87 15.65
C LEU A 194 -1.16 -15.95 14.72
N ARG A 195 0.08 -16.38 14.96
CA ARG A 195 0.72 -17.44 14.18
C ARG A 195 0.14 -18.80 14.55
N GLU A 196 -0.02 -19.10 15.85
CA GLU A 196 -0.70 -20.33 16.29
C GLU A 196 -2.15 -20.37 15.81
N TYR A 197 -2.86 -19.25 15.91
CA TYR A 197 -4.20 -19.14 15.35
C TYR A 197 -4.22 -19.49 13.84
N THR A 198 -3.21 -19.05 13.09
CA THR A 198 -3.10 -19.35 11.65
C THR A 198 -2.80 -20.84 11.42
N ARG A 199 -1.92 -21.46 12.22
CA ARG A 199 -1.65 -22.90 12.15
C ARG A 199 -2.91 -23.73 12.43
N ASP A 200 -3.69 -23.32 13.44
CA ASP A 200 -4.97 -23.97 13.73
C ASP A 200 -5.95 -23.84 12.57
N LEU A 201 -6.01 -22.65 11.94
CA LEU A 201 -6.86 -22.42 10.79
C LEU A 201 -6.47 -23.30 9.59
N VAL A 202 -5.17 -23.42 9.29
CA VAL A 202 -4.71 -24.28 8.20
C VAL A 202 -4.97 -25.76 8.51
N ARG A 203 -4.82 -26.21 9.76
CA ARG A 203 -5.21 -27.58 10.15
C ARG A 203 -6.71 -27.87 9.91
N GLN A 204 -7.58 -26.89 10.19
CA GLN A 204 -8.99 -27.02 9.85
C GLN A 204 -9.23 -27.06 8.34
N MET A 205 -8.46 -26.23 7.61
CA MET A 205 -8.51 -26.20 6.15
C MET A 205 -8.06 -27.54 5.53
N GLU A 206 -7.01 -28.16 6.05
CA GLU A 206 -6.54 -29.49 5.66
C GLU A 206 -7.59 -30.57 5.92
N ALA A 207 -8.25 -30.52 7.08
CA ALA A 207 -9.34 -31.44 7.42
C ALA A 207 -10.56 -31.27 6.50
N ASP A 208 -10.93 -30.05 6.16
CA ASP A 208 -12.06 -29.75 5.27
C ASP A 208 -11.77 -30.17 3.81
N LEU A 209 -10.53 -30.05 3.36
CA LEU A 209 -10.11 -30.41 2.01
C LEU A 209 -9.66 -31.86 1.85
N GLY A 210 -9.43 -32.55 2.96
CA GLY A 210 -9.00 -33.95 2.98
C GLY A 210 -7.59 -34.19 2.45
N THR A 211 -6.72 -33.19 2.51
CA THR A 211 -5.33 -33.25 2.03
C THR A 211 -4.42 -32.40 2.91
N ARG A 212 -3.14 -32.71 3.00
CA ARG A 212 -2.13 -31.84 3.59
C ARG A 212 -1.80 -30.71 2.64
N LEU A 213 -1.48 -29.54 3.21
CA LEU A 213 -1.14 -28.34 2.47
C LEU A 213 0.30 -27.94 2.70
N GLU A 214 1.00 -27.61 1.64
CA GLU A 214 2.28 -26.92 1.73
C GLU A 214 2.05 -25.42 1.69
N TRP A 215 2.45 -24.72 2.75
CA TRP A 215 2.17 -23.32 2.93
C TRP A 215 3.25 -22.61 3.74
N ILE A 216 3.38 -21.31 3.51
CA ILE A 216 4.13 -20.37 4.35
C ILE A 216 3.27 -19.14 4.62
N ALA A 217 3.54 -18.47 5.73
CA ALA A 217 2.79 -17.28 6.11
C ALA A 217 3.67 -16.24 6.79
N VAL A 218 3.17 -15.01 6.87
CA VAL A 218 3.79 -13.90 7.58
C VAL A 218 2.71 -13.01 8.20
N ASP A 219 2.94 -12.59 9.42
CA ASP A 219 2.06 -11.70 10.17
C ASP A 219 2.50 -10.24 10.02
N HIS A 220 1.53 -9.36 9.76
CA HIS A 220 1.71 -7.92 9.63
C HIS A 220 1.01 -7.18 10.77
N TRP A 221 1.76 -6.32 11.47
CA TRP A 221 1.31 -5.56 12.63
C TRP A 221 1.38 -4.03 12.44
N ASN A 222 1.94 -3.59 11.32
CA ASN A 222 2.12 -2.19 10.98
C ASN A 222 0.85 -1.52 10.40
N THR A 223 -0.30 -2.11 10.63
CA THR A 223 -1.60 -1.64 10.16
C THR A 223 -2.56 -1.50 11.33
N ASP A 224 -3.63 -0.73 11.15
CA ASP A 224 -4.70 -0.62 12.16
C ASP A 224 -5.39 -1.98 12.44
N ASN A 225 -5.20 -2.94 11.53
CA ASN A 225 -5.79 -4.27 11.60
C ASN A 225 -4.71 -5.33 11.37
N PRO A 226 -4.13 -5.90 12.43
CA PRO A 226 -3.16 -6.97 12.30
C PRO A 226 -3.74 -8.16 11.51
N HIS A 227 -2.93 -8.71 10.62
CA HIS A 227 -3.37 -9.74 9.69
C HIS A 227 -2.23 -10.65 9.27
N VAL A 228 -2.59 -11.80 8.70
CA VAL A 228 -1.65 -12.77 8.19
C VAL A 228 -1.81 -12.89 6.68
N HIS A 229 -0.70 -12.86 5.97
CA HIS A 229 -0.60 -13.31 4.59
C HIS A 229 -0.20 -14.78 4.59
N LEU A 230 -1.08 -15.61 4.06
CA LEU A 230 -0.88 -17.04 3.91
C LEU A 230 -0.75 -17.37 2.42
N LEU A 231 0.33 -18.04 2.06
CA LEU A 231 0.63 -18.54 0.71
C LEU A 231 0.52 -20.06 0.74
N VAL A 232 -0.39 -20.61 -0.07
CA VAL A 232 -0.61 -22.06 -0.17
C VAL A 232 -0.29 -22.50 -1.59
N ARG A 233 0.47 -23.59 -1.75
CA ARG A 233 0.75 -24.18 -3.06
C ARG A 233 -0.54 -24.65 -3.73
N GLY A 234 -0.55 -24.63 -5.04
CA GLY A 234 -1.69 -25.04 -5.86
C GLY A 234 -1.77 -26.53 -6.13
N VAL A 235 -1.12 -27.35 -5.32
CA VAL A 235 -1.10 -28.82 -5.43
C VAL A 235 -1.45 -29.44 -4.07
N ASP A 236 -2.09 -30.60 -4.12
CA ASP A 236 -2.37 -31.44 -2.95
C ASP A 236 -1.15 -32.32 -2.59
N ASP A 237 -1.29 -33.19 -1.57
CA ASP A 237 -0.23 -34.09 -1.10
C ASP A 237 0.07 -35.25 -2.08
N GLN A 238 -0.75 -35.43 -3.12
CA GLN A 238 -0.52 -36.38 -4.22
C GLN A 238 0.10 -35.70 -5.47
N GLY A 239 0.32 -34.38 -5.41
CA GLY A 239 0.85 -33.59 -6.52
C GLY A 239 -0.18 -33.24 -7.59
N ALA A 240 -1.46 -33.46 -7.34
CA ALA A 240 -2.54 -33.03 -8.25
C ALA A 240 -2.93 -31.56 -8.00
N ASP A 241 -3.52 -30.91 -9.02
CA ASP A 241 -4.00 -29.53 -8.89
C ASP A 241 -4.99 -29.40 -7.72
N LEU A 242 -4.67 -28.57 -6.72
CA LEU A 242 -5.56 -28.29 -5.59
C LEU A 242 -6.74 -27.43 -6.05
N VAL A 243 -7.94 -27.95 -5.89
CA VAL A 243 -9.19 -27.29 -6.28
C VAL A 243 -10.02 -26.99 -5.03
N MET A 244 -10.33 -25.72 -4.82
CA MET A 244 -11.23 -25.27 -3.74
C MET A 244 -12.54 -24.79 -4.32
N SER A 245 -13.67 -25.21 -3.75
CA SER A 245 -15.00 -24.75 -4.18
C SER A 245 -15.18 -23.25 -3.91
N ARG A 246 -16.01 -22.59 -4.73
CA ARG A 246 -16.31 -21.15 -4.52
C ARG A 246 -16.96 -20.90 -3.17
N ASP A 247 -17.82 -21.81 -2.71
CA ASP A 247 -18.49 -21.68 -1.41
C ASP A 247 -17.50 -21.79 -0.25
N TYR A 248 -16.48 -22.66 -0.38
CA TYR A 248 -15.43 -22.75 0.61
C TYR A 248 -14.58 -21.47 0.65
N ILE A 249 -14.21 -20.93 -0.51
CA ILE A 249 -13.44 -19.68 -0.65
C ILE A 249 -14.21 -18.48 -0.08
N SER A 250 -15.52 -18.40 -0.33
CA SER A 250 -16.32 -17.22 0.06
C SER A 250 -16.87 -17.29 1.48
N HIS A 251 -17.14 -18.48 2.01
CA HIS A 251 -17.81 -18.66 3.30
C HIS A 251 -17.14 -19.69 4.21
N GLY A 252 -16.73 -20.86 3.69
CA GLY A 252 -16.25 -21.97 4.49
C GLY A 252 -15.04 -21.61 5.36
N LEU A 253 -13.97 -21.11 4.74
CA LEU A 253 -12.75 -20.73 5.47
C LEU A 253 -12.99 -19.59 6.46
N ARG A 254 -13.85 -18.63 6.11
CA ARG A 254 -14.23 -17.54 7.04
C ARG A 254 -14.94 -18.10 8.28
N SER A 255 -15.89 -19.00 8.10
CA SER A 255 -16.59 -19.61 9.24
C SER A 255 -15.64 -20.34 10.18
N ARG A 256 -14.63 -21.07 9.63
CA ARG A 256 -13.60 -21.71 10.44
C ARG A 256 -12.77 -20.72 11.23
N ALA A 257 -12.39 -19.62 10.58
CA ALA A 257 -11.62 -18.54 11.21
C ALA A 257 -12.44 -17.88 12.35
N GLU A 258 -13.71 -17.60 12.13
CA GLU A 258 -14.62 -17.03 13.14
C GLU A 258 -14.86 -18.00 14.32
N GLU A 259 -15.02 -19.31 14.05
CA GLU A 259 -15.13 -20.35 15.08
C GLU A 259 -13.89 -20.40 15.98
N LEU A 260 -12.68 -20.32 15.39
CA LEU A 260 -11.42 -20.30 16.14
C LEU A 260 -11.27 -19.04 16.99
N ALA A 261 -11.60 -17.87 16.42
CA ALA A 261 -11.55 -16.61 17.15
C ALA A 261 -12.54 -16.58 18.31
N TRP A 262 -13.74 -17.13 18.10
CA TRP A 262 -14.74 -17.26 19.15
C TRP A 262 -14.31 -18.26 20.24
N ALA A 263 -13.72 -19.39 19.87
CA ALA A 263 -13.23 -20.38 20.83
C ALA A 263 -12.13 -19.82 21.74
N GLU A 264 -11.30 -18.91 21.24
CA GLU A 264 -10.22 -18.28 22.00
C GLU A 264 -10.70 -17.08 22.83
N LEU A 265 -11.49 -16.19 22.25
CA LEU A 265 -11.82 -14.90 22.84
C LEU A 265 -13.22 -14.87 23.49
N GLY A 266 -14.05 -15.89 23.24
CA GLY A 266 -15.45 -15.91 23.67
C GLY A 266 -16.32 -14.91 22.90
N PRO A 267 -17.59 -14.73 23.33
CA PRO A 267 -18.51 -13.82 22.68
C PRO A 267 -18.07 -12.35 22.84
N LYS A 268 -18.33 -11.55 21.81
CA LYS A 268 -18.07 -10.09 21.86
C LYS A 268 -19.08 -9.42 22.78
N PRO A 269 -18.65 -8.50 23.68
CA PRO A 269 -19.57 -7.78 24.57
C PRO A 269 -20.61 -6.98 23.80
N GLU A 270 -21.87 -7.01 24.27
CA GLU A 270 -22.99 -6.37 23.58
C GLU A 270 -22.82 -4.85 23.42
N HIS A 271 -22.17 -4.19 24.39
CA HIS A 271 -21.91 -2.76 24.32
C HIS A 271 -20.93 -2.40 23.19
N GLU A 272 -19.91 -3.23 22.92
CA GLU A 272 -18.97 -3.02 21.82
C GLU A 272 -19.67 -3.18 20.45
N ILE A 273 -20.51 -4.20 20.32
CA ILE A 273 -21.33 -4.41 19.11
C ILE A 273 -22.23 -3.19 18.88
N SER A 274 -22.86 -2.72 19.95
CA SER A 274 -23.73 -1.55 19.90
C SER A 274 -23.02 -0.29 19.41
N GLN A 275 -21.89 0.03 20.04
CA GLN A 275 -21.09 1.19 19.65
C GLN A 275 -20.58 1.10 18.20
N ALA A 276 -20.28 -0.11 17.74
CA ALA A 276 -19.86 -0.32 16.35
C ALA A 276 -21.02 -0.02 15.37
N LEU A 277 -22.25 -0.46 15.69
CA LEU A 277 -23.44 -0.18 14.88
C LEU A 277 -23.83 1.30 14.90
N ASP A 278 -23.75 1.97 16.05
CA ASP A 278 -24.04 3.40 16.16
C ASP A 278 -23.09 4.24 15.27
N ARG A 279 -21.82 3.84 15.18
CA ARG A 279 -20.84 4.46 14.26
C ARG A 279 -21.12 4.20 12.78
N GLU A 280 -21.80 3.13 12.44
CA GLU A 280 -22.20 2.82 11.06
C GLU A 280 -23.30 3.74 10.53
N VAL A 281 -24.13 4.33 11.41
CA VAL A 281 -25.24 5.21 11.02
C VAL A 281 -24.75 6.39 10.18
N THR A 282 -23.65 7.02 10.56
CA THR A 282 -23.10 8.22 9.89
C THR A 282 -21.89 7.93 9.00
N ALA A 283 -21.56 6.65 8.77
CA ALA A 283 -20.38 6.30 8.00
C ALA A 283 -20.54 6.61 6.50
N GLU A 284 -19.59 7.30 5.89
CA GLU A 284 -19.57 7.60 4.46
C GLU A 284 -19.02 6.44 3.61
N ARG A 285 -19.51 5.24 3.85
CA ARG A 285 -19.14 4.00 3.17
C ARG A 285 -20.27 2.99 3.26
N TRP A 286 -20.20 1.94 2.44
CA TRP A 286 -21.12 0.80 2.55
C TRP A 286 -20.94 0.07 3.89
N THR A 287 -22.03 -0.14 4.64
CA THR A 287 -22.01 -0.71 5.99
C THR A 287 -22.91 -1.96 6.10
N ARG A 288 -22.88 -2.62 7.27
CA ARG A 288 -23.80 -3.73 7.60
C ARG A 288 -25.25 -3.27 7.60
N LEU A 289 -25.49 -2.04 8.08
CA LEU A 289 -26.83 -1.46 8.09
C LEU A 289 -27.36 -1.32 6.66
N ASP A 290 -26.54 -0.87 5.71
CA ASP A 290 -26.94 -0.72 4.31
C ASP A 290 -27.34 -2.05 3.66
N ALA A 291 -26.59 -3.10 3.95
CA ALA A 291 -26.93 -4.40 3.41
C ALA A 291 -28.13 -5.02 4.10
N GLU A 292 -28.35 -4.79 5.39
CA GLU A 292 -29.59 -5.20 6.04
C GLU A 292 -30.78 -4.43 5.49
N ILE A 293 -30.65 -3.12 5.32
CA ILE A 293 -31.64 -2.27 4.65
C ILE A 293 -31.95 -2.82 3.25
N SER A 294 -30.94 -3.13 2.46
CA SER A 294 -31.13 -3.66 1.09
C SER A 294 -31.82 -5.02 1.07
N ARG A 295 -31.70 -5.85 2.13
CA ARG A 295 -32.38 -7.14 2.24
C ARG A 295 -33.83 -7.01 2.71
N THR A 296 -34.17 -5.94 3.41
CA THR A 296 -35.54 -5.67 3.83
C THR A 296 -36.38 -5.03 2.73
N ALA A 297 -35.76 -4.52 1.67
CA ALA A 297 -36.45 -4.01 0.50
C ALA A 297 -37.34 -5.09 -0.14
N ASP A 298 -38.53 -4.70 -0.56
CA ASP A 298 -39.46 -5.55 -1.30
C ASP A 298 -39.04 -5.72 -2.78
N GLU A 299 -39.89 -6.37 -3.58
CA GLU A 299 -39.63 -6.60 -5.02
C GLU A 299 -39.58 -5.28 -5.84
N LEU A 300 -40.17 -4.21 -5.31
CA LEU A 300 -40.16 -2.86 -5.91
C LEU A 300 -39.00 -2.00 -5.37
N GLY A 301 -38.22 -2.51 -4.42
CA GLY A 301 -37.12 -1.78 -3.80
C GLY A 301 -37.56 -0.85 -2.65
N VAL A 302 -38.82 -0.95 -2.20
CA VAL A 302 -39.36 -0.17 -1.07
C VAL A 302 -38.96 -0.80 0.26
N ILE A 303 -38.39 0.01 1.13
CA ILE A 303 -37.97 -0.35 2.49
C ILE A 303 -39.00 0.22 3.45
N ASP A 304 -39.88 -0.64 3.98
CA ASP A 304 -40.93 -0.25 4.92
C ASP A 304 -40.51 -0.52 6.36
N LEU A 305 -40.25 0.53 7.11
CA LEU A 305 -39.83 0.50 8.51
C LEU A 305 -40.93 0.94 9.49
N ARG A 306 -42.18 0.99 9.05
CA ARG A 306 -43.32 1.30 9.92
C ARG A 306 -43.54 0.20 10.97
N PRO A 307 -43.99 0.54 12.19
CA PRO A 307 -44.08 -0.42 13.31
C PRO A 307 -45.00 -1.62 13.04
N GLN A 308 -46.04 -1.46 12.20
CA GLN A 308 -47.05 -2.48 11.92
C GLN A 308 -46.70 -3.40 10.74
N GLN A 309 -45.63 -3.13 10.02
CA GLN A 309 -45.24 -3.90 8.84
C GLN A 309 -44.20 -4.98 9.16
N PRO A 310 -44.15 -6.08 8.38
CA PRO A 310 -43.11 -7.09 8.53
C PRO A 310 -41.73 -6.50 8.21
N GLY A 311 -41.03 -6.04 9.23
CA GLY A 311 -39.69 -5.49 9.19
C GLY A 311 -38.89 -6.01 10.38
N PRO A 312 -37.78 -5.39 10.77
CA PRO A 312 -37.07 -5.73 11.99
C PRO A 312 -37.99 -5.46 13.21
N ASP A 313 -38.43 -6.51 13.91
CA ASP A 313 -39.24 -6.37 15.15
C ASP A 313 -38.48 -5.77 16.30
N ASP A 314 -37.12 -5.74 16.22
CA ASP A 314 -36.28 -5.10 17.21
C ASP A 314 -36.35 -3.59 17.02
N PRO A 315 -36.91 -2.83 17.99
CA PRO A 315 -37.01 -1.38 17.91
C PRO A 315 -35.66 -0.68 17.81
N ARG A 316 -34.59 -1.32 18.25
CA ARG A 316 -33.23 -0.78 18.15
C ARG A 316 -32.68 -0.89 16.74
N VAL A 317 -32.79 -2.07 16.12
CA VAL A 317 -32.40 -2.28 14.71
C VAL A 317 -33.15 -1.29 13.83
N ARG A 318 -34.46 -1.18 14.03
CA ARG A 318 -35.31 -0.25 13.27
C ARG A 318 -34.83 1.20 13.39
N ARG A 319 -34.51 1.68 14.60
CA ARG A 319 -33.97 3.02 14.81
C ARG A 319 -32.66 3.25 14.12
N LEU A 320 -31.74 2.28 14.17
CA LEU A 320 -30.44 2.36 13.47
C LEU A 320 -30.64 2.44 11.94
N MET A 321 -31.54 1.62 11.39
CA MET A 321 -31.86 1.64 9.96
C MET A 321 -32.49 2.97 9.53
N ILE A 322 -33.43 3.50 10.31
CA ILE A 322 -34.03 4.82 10.05
C ILE A 322 -32.95 5.92 10.10
N GLY A 323 -32.15 5.96 11.16
CA GLY A 323 -31.04 6.93 11.27
C GLY A 323 -30.07 6.82 10.10
N ARG A 324 -29.77 5.58 9.65
CA ARG A 324 -28.92 5.35 8.48
C ARG A 324 -29.56 5.89 7.20
N LEU A 325 -30.85 5.61 6.96
CA LEU A 325 -31.56 6.09 5.78
C LEU A 325 -31.67 7.61 5.74
N GLN A 326 -31.92 8.25 6.90
CA GLN A 326 -31.90 9.71 7.02
C GLN A 326 -30.52 10.29 6.68
N HIS A 327 -29.44 9.67 7.15
CA HIS A 327 -28.09 10.07 6.76
C HIS A 327 -27.84 9.88 5.26
N LEU A 328 -28.25 8.76 4.68
CA LEU A 328 -28.16 8.52 3.24
C LEU A 328 -28.98 9.51 2.42
N GLU A 329 -30.11 9.98 2.92
CA GLU A 329 -30.91 11.03 2.31
C GLU A 329 -30.18 12.36 2.23
N THR A 330 -29.47 12.76 3.29
CA THR A 330 -28.62 13.98 3.25
C THR A 330 -27.51 13.86 2.21
N MET A 331 -27.10 12.65 1.86
CA MET A 331 -26.12 12.36 0.80
C MET A 331 -26.76 12.21 -0.59
N GLY A 332 -28.09 12.27 -0.71
CA GLY A 332 -28.82 12.01 -1.96
C GLY A 332 -28.76 10.54 -2.43
N LEU A 333 -28.58 9.60 -1.48
CA LEU A 333 -28.48 8.16 -1.73
C LEU A 333 -29.72 7.37 -1.28
N ALA A 334 -30.64 8.00 -0.58
CA ALA A 334 -31.97 7.48 -0.24
C ALA A 334 -32.99 8.61 -0.30
N ALA A 335 -34.27 8.25 -0.34
CA ALA A 335 -35.38 9.20 -0.24
C ALA A 335 -36.53 8.57 0.55
N GLU A 336 -37.14 9.34 1.45
CA GLU A 336 -38.38 8.96 2.09
C GLU A 336 -39.55 9.24 1.13
N THR A 337 -40.30 8.21 0.75
CA THR A 337 -41.43 8.31 -0.18
C THR A 337 -42.75 8.56 0.52
N GLU A 338 -42.94 7.91 1.69
CA GLU A 338 -44.03 8.13 2.64
C GLU A 338 -43.44 8.00 4.07
N PRO A 339 -44.10 8.54 5.08
CA PRO A 339 -43.59 8.43 6.45
C PRO A 339 -43.24 7.00 6.85
N GLY A 340 -41.94 6.72 7.05
CA GLY A 340 -41.40 5.39 7.37
C GLY A 340 -41.24 4.44 6.18
N GLN A 341 -41.41 4.91 4.95
CA GLN A 341 -41.11 4.16 3.73
C GLN A 341 -40.01 4.85 2.93
N TRP A 342 -39.01 4.07 2.53
CA TRP A 342 -37.81 4.56 1.90
C TRP A 342 -37.48 3.82 0.61
N ILE A 343 -36.78 4.49 -0.29
CA ILE A 343 -36.12 3.87 -1.44
C ILE A 343 -34.65 4.27 -1.45
N MET A 344 -33.77 3.34 -1.82
CA MET A 344 -32.38 3.65 -2.08
C MET A 344 -32.17 4.07 -3.54
N ALA A 345 -31.34 5.06 -3.77
CA ALA A 345 -30.97 5.49 -5.11
C ALA A 345 -30.30 4.35 -5.89
N GLU A 346 -30.54 4.29 -7.19
CA GLU A 346 -29.85 3.35 -8.06
C GLU A 346 -28.32 3.56 -7.98
N GLY A 347 -27.58 2.49 -7.79
CA GLY A 347 -26.13 2.54 -7.64
C GLY A 347 -25.62 3.07 -6.30
N ALA A 348 -26.46 3.29 -5.28
CA ALA A 348 -26.07 3.75 -3.94
C ALA A 348 -24.96 2.89 -3.34
N GLN A 349 -25.04 1.57 -3.46
CA GLN A 349 -23.99 0.64 -3.00
C GLN A 349 -22.64 0.92 -3.66
N ALA A 350 -22.62 1.10 -4.98
CA ALA A 350 -21.38 1.39 -5.71
C ALA A 350 -20.79 2.74 -5.30
N LYS A 351 -21.64 3.77 -5.13
CA LYS A 351 -21.22 5.10 -4.68
C LYS A 351 -20.65 5.09 -3.26
N LEU A 352 -21.30 4.38 -2.32
CA LEU A 352 -20.81 4.25 -0.94
C LEU A 352 -19.48 3.47 -0.87
N ARG A 353 -19.31 2.46 -1.70
CA ARG A 353 -18.03 1.75 -1.81
C ARG A 353 -16.93 2.63 -2.39
N ASP A 354 -17.24 3.46 -3.37
CA ASP A 354 -16.28 4.41 -3.96
C ASP A 354 -15.89 5.50 -2.93
N LEU A 355 -16.86 6.05 -2.19
CA LEU A 355 -16.59 7.01 -1.11
C LEU A 355 -15.69 6.40 -0.04
N GLY A 356 -15.99 5.19 0.43
CA GLY A 356 -15.11 4.49 1.37
C GLY A 356 -13.70 4.29 0.81
N ALA A 357 -13.59 3.95 -0.48
CA ALA A 357 -12.30 3.81 -1.16
C ALA A 357 -11.52 5.12 -1.22
N ARG A 358 -12.19 6.23 -1.53
CA ARG A 358 -11.56 7.56 -1.58
C ARG A 358 -11.14 8.02 -0.19
N GLY A 359 -11.97 7.83 0.83
CA GLY A 359 -11.63 8.12 2.21
C GLY A 359 -10.39 7.38 2.69
N ASP A 360 -10.20 6.12 2.25
CA ASP A 360 -9.02 5.34 2.54
C ASP A 360 -7.77 5.90 1.87
N ILE A 361 -7.88 6.31 0.60
CA ILE A 361 -6.78 6.93 -0.13
C ILE A 361 -6.37 8.26 0.51
N ILE A 362 -7.34 9.11 0.88
CA ILE A 362 -7.09 10.39 1.54
C ILE A 362 -6.33 10.17 2.86
N ARG A 363 -6.71 9.17 3.65
CA ARG A 363 -5.99 8.82 4.89
C ARG A 363 -4.59 8.31 4.61
N THR A 364 -4.39 7.49 3.58
CA THR A 364 -3.06 7.02 3.15
C THR A 364 -2.15 8.19 2.80
N ILE A 365 -2.63 9.16 2.01
CA ILE A 365 -1.89 10.39 1.68
C ILE A 365 -1.53 11.16 2.95
N GLY A 366 -2.52 11.43 3.81
CA GLY A 366 -2.32 12.18 5.04
C GLY A 366 -1.32 11.52 5.99
N GLN A 367 -1.36 10.19 6.12
CA GLN A 367 -0.39 9.45 6.94
C GLN A 367 1.01 9.51 6.35
N ALA A 368 1.15 9.28 5.05
CA ALA A 368 2.43 9.36 4.35
C ALA A 368 3.08 10.75 4.51
N LEU A 369 2.31 11.83 4.38
CA LEU A 369 2.80 13.19 4.59
C LEU A 369 3.26 13.41 6.05
N LYS A 370 2.47 12.97 7.02
CA LYS A 370 2.82 13.08 8.45
C LYS A 370 4.08 12.33 8.82
N ASP A 371 4.27 11.13 8.27
CA ASP A 371 5.46 10.30 8.51
C ASP A 371 6.74 10.98 7.99
N HIS A 372 6.60 11.87 7.01
CA HIS A 372 7.69 12.69 6.48
C HIS A 372 7.74 14.11 7.04
N GLY A 373 6.97 14.40 8.11
CA GLY A 373 6.94 15.73 8.71
C GLY A 373 6.41 16.83 7.78
N GLN A 374 5.59 16.45 6.79
CA GLN A 374 4.97 17.36 5.84
C GLN A 374 3.53 17.63 6.25
N ASP A 375 3.12 18.87 6.16
CA ASP A 375 1.72 19.28 6.28
C ASP A 375 1.25 19.85 4.94
N ARG A 376 0.13 19.32 4.44
CA ARG A 376 -0.48 19.75 3.17
C ARG A 376 -2.00 19.85 3.38
N ALA A 377 -2.60 20.88 2.81
CA ALA A 377 -4.04 21.04 2.85
C ALA A 377 -4.76 19.93 2.07
N LEU A 378 -5.90 19.47 2.56
CA LEU A 378 -6.67 18.36 1.97
C LEU A 378 -7.09 18.62 0.52
N ASP A 379 -7.31 19.87 0.13
CA ASP A 379 -7.66 20.29 -1.23
C ASP A 379 -6.51 20.10 -2.24
N SER A 380 -5.26 19.96 -1.74
CA SER A 380 -4.11 19.62 -2.57
C SER A 380 -4.02 18.13 -2.91
N TYR A 381 -4.85 17.25 -2.31
CA TYR A 381 -4.81 15.82 -2.55
C TYR A 381 -5.47 15.46 -3.87
N ALA A 382 -4.78 14.69 -4.70
CA ALA A 382 -5.25 14.28 -6.01
C ALA A 382 -5.21 12.75 -6.16
N ILE A 383 -6.35 12.17 -6.56
CA ILE A 383 -6.45 10.75 -6.88
C ILE A 383 -6.36 10.59 -8.40
N VAL A 384 -5.28 9.98 -8.87
CA VAL A 384 -5.05 9.75 -10.30
C VAL A 384 -5.82 8.52 -10.74
N SER A 385 -7.04 8.71 -11.24
CA SER A 385 -7.94 7.65 -11.73
C SER A 385 -7.78 7.37 -13.23
N ALA A 386 -7.28 8.35 -13.99
CA ALA A 386 -7.03 8.26 -15.43
C ALA A 386 -5.59 8.70 -15.74
N PRO A 387 -5.06 8.34 -16.92
CA PRO A 387 -3.76 8.83 -17.35
C PRO A 387 -3.71 10.34 -17.32
N PRO A 388 -2.72 10.96 -16.66
CA PRO A 388 -2.61 12.41 -16.60
C PRO A 388 -2.21 12.98 -17.96
N GLU A 389 -2.76 14.12 -18.32
CA GLU A 389 -2.43 14.84 -19.58
C GLU A 389 -0.95 15.29 -19.62
N LYS A 390 -0.42 15.67 -18.46
CA LYS A 390 0.98 16.08 -18.30
C LYS A 390 1.68 15.11 -17.34
N PRO A 391 2.98 14.81 -17.56
CA PRO A 391 3.74 14.01 -16.62
C PRO A 391 3.72 14.63 -15.21
N ILE A 392 3.43 13.83 -14.19
CA ILE A 392 3.51 14.23 -12.79
C ILE A 392 4.95 13.99 -12.33
N VAL A 393 5.63 15.05 -11.93
CA VAL A 393 6.99 15.00 -11.38
C VAL A 393 6.95 15.40 -9.91
N GLY A 394 7.60 14.65 -9.04
CA GLY A 394 7.59 14.95 -7.62
C GLY A 394 8.46 14.02 -6.78
N ARG A 395 8.43 14.26 -5.48
CA ARG A 395 9.08 13.42 -4.48
C ARG A 395 8.21 12.21 -4.17
N LEU A 396 8.79 11.03 -4.21
CA LEU A 396 8.12 9.81 -3.76
C LEU A 396 8.07 9.80 -2.23
N ILE A 397 6.88 9.92 -1.64
CA ILE A 397 6.71 9.95 -0.18
C ILE A 397 6.20 8.64 0.39
N ASP A 398 5.49 7.83 -0.41
CA ASP A 398 5.09 6.49 0.00
C ASP A 398 4.86 5.61 -1.22
N LYS A 399 5.03 4.31 -1.04
CA LYS A 399 4.74 3.29 -2.03
C LYS A 399 4.39 1.97 -1.37
N GLY A 400 3.41 1.27 -1.93
CA GLY A 400 2.95 0.01 -1.37
C GLY A 400 2.06 -0.79 -2.31
N LEU A 401 1.52 -1.90 -1.81
CA LEU A 401 0.48 -2.62 -2.54
C LEU A 401 -0.88 -1.97 -2.28
N HIS A 402 -1.59 -1.69 -3.37
CA HIS A 402 -2.98 -1.25 -3.32
C HIS A 402 -3.93 -2.44 -3.08
N ASP A 403 -3.63 -3.55 -3.75
CA ASP A 403 -4.32 -4.84 -3.57
C ASP A 403 -3.24 -5.91 -3.36
N GLU A 404 -3.05 -6.30 -2.12
CA GLU A 404 -1.99 -7.23 -1.72
C GLU A 404 -2.20 -8.64 -2.27
N LEU A 405 -3.45 -9.04 -2.54
CA LEU A 405 -3.75 -10.34 -3.14
C LEU A 405 -3.48 -10.37 -4.64
N ARG A 406 -3.87 -9.31 -5.35
CA ARG A 406 -3.69 -9.21 -6.81
C ARG A 406 -2.35 -8.63 -7.20
N GLY A 407 -1.65 -8.01 -6.24
CA GLY A 407 -0.32 -7.43 -6.44
C GLY A 407 -0.34 -6.12 -7.21
N SER A 408 -1.46 -5.40 -7.29
CA SER A 408 -1.47 -4.03 -7.78
C SER A 408 -0.85 -3.11 -6.74
N ALA A 409 -0.10 -2.11 -7.21
CA ALA A 409 0.67 -1.23 -6.36
C ALA A 409 0.10 0.20 -6.34
N TYR A 410 0.58 1.01 -5.42
CA TYR A 410 0.36 2.46 -5.41
C TYR A 410 1.66 3.21 -5.13
N ALA A 411 1.68 4.47 -5.49
CA ALA A 411 2.69 5.43 -5.09
C ALA A 411 2.01 6.74 -4.68
N VAL A 412 2.55 7.39 -3.66
CA VAL A 412 2.16 8.74 -3.25
C VAL A 412 3.29 9.68 -3.63
N ILE A 413 2.97 10.66 -4.49
CA ILE A 413 3.92 11.59 -5.07
C ILE A 413 3.56 13.01 -4.63
N ASP A 414 4.42 13.66 -3.88
CA ASP A 414 4.33 15.08 -3.56
C ASP A 414 4.85 15.87 -4.78
N GLY A 415 3.92 16.41 -5.57
CA GLY A 415 4.19 16.92 -6.92
C GLY A 415 4.80 18.31 -6.94
N THR A 416 5.62 18.59 -7.97
CA THR A 416 6.12 19.94 -8.24
C THR A 416 5.01 20.93 -8.64
N ASP A 417 3.82 20.43 -8.96
CA ASP A 417 2.61 21.20 -9.21
C ASP A 417 1.87 21.65 -7.94
N GLY A 418 2.43 21.36 -6.75
CA GLY A 418 1.88 21.68 -5.44
C GLY A 418 0.79 20.73 -4.95
N ARG A 419 0.52 19.65 -5.67
CA ARG A 419 -0.46 18.63 -5.31
C ARG A 419 0.22 17.35 -4.83
N THR A 420 -0.46 16.62 -3.94
CA THR A 420 -0.03 15.28 -3.53
C THR A 420 -0.88 14.24 -4.24
N HIS A 421 -0.26 13.46 -5.11
CA HIS A 421 -0.91 12.51 -6.00
C HIS A 421 -0.85 11.08 -5.46
N HIS A 422 -2.01 10.43 -5.31
CA HIS A 422 -2.07 8.98 -5.14
C HIS A 422 -2.29 8.32 -6.50
N VAL A 423 -1.36 7.47 -6.90
CA VAL A 423 -1.32 6.82 -8.22
C VAL A 423 -1.41 5.31 -8.06
N ARG A 424 -2.30 4.67 -8.80
CA ARG A 424 -2.32 3.20 -8.91
C ARG A 424 -1.35 2.73 -9.99
N LEU A 425 -0.54 1.75 -9.65
CA LEU A 425 0.44 1.13 -10.53
C LEU A 425 0.05 -0.31 -10.84
N PRO A 426 0.41 -0.84 -12.01
CA PRO A 426 -0.07 -2.15 -12.47
C PRO A 426 0.43 -3.33 -11.64
N GLY A 427 1.59 -3.23 -11.01
CA GLY A 427 2.17 -4.32 -10.24
C GLY A 427 3.37 -3.89 -9.39
N ILE A 428 3.82 -4.83 -8.56
CA ILE A 428 4.92 -4.64 -7.61
C ILE A 428 6.25 -4.32 -8.30
N GLU A 429 6.47 -4.81 -9.52
CA GLU A 429 7.70 -4.54 -10.28
C GLU A 429 7.91 -3.05 -10.56
N ALA A 430 6.80 -2.29 -10.62
CA ALA A 430 6.88 -0.84 -10.76
C ALA A 430 7.48 -0.16 -9.53
N LEU A 431 7.36 -0.78 -8.34
CA LEU A 431 7.91 -0.29 -7.08
C LEU A 431 9.37 -0.67 -6.88
N GLU A 432 9.75 -1.91 -7.27
CA GLU A 432 11.11 -2.42 -7.09
C GLU A 432 12.14 -1.63 -7.91
N ARG A 433 11.75 -1.18 -9.10
CA ARG A 433 12.59 -0.41 -10.02
C ARG A 433 12.63 1.09 -9.72
N GLY A 434 11.73 1.57 -8.87
CA GLY A 434 11.65 2.97 -8.46
C GLY A 434 12.78 3.36 -7.50
N PRO A 435 12.95 4.67 -7.21
CA PRO A 435 13.88 5.14 -6.20
C PRO A 435 13.41 4.73 -4.80
N ALA A 436 14.29 4.91 -3.82
CA ALA A 436 13.90 4.93 -2.42
C ALA A 436 12.91 6.07 -2.15
N ILE A 437 12.18 5.96 -1.05
CA ILE A 437 11.34 7.05 -0.54
C ILE A 437 12.22 8.29 -0.34
N GLY A 438 11.72 9.47 -0.72
CA GLY A 438 12.48 10.73 -0.76
C GLY A 438 13.07 11.06 -2.13
N GLY A 439 13.28 10.07 -3.00
CA GLY A 439 13.79 10.27 -4.35
C GLY A 439 12.77 10.94 -5.29
N ILE A 440 13.26 11.45 -6.40
CA ILE A 440 12.43 12.15 -7.39
C ILE A 440 11.97 11.18 -8.48
N VAL A 441 10.68 11.19 -8.74
CA VAL A 441 10.01 10.36 -9.74
C VAL A 441 9.26 11.20 -10.77
N GLU A 442 9.02 10.58 -11.91
CA GLU A 442 8.10 11.07 -12.93
C GLU A 442 7.12 9.98 -13.33
N LEU A 443 5.85 10.26 -13.18
CA LEU A 443 4.78 9.40 -13.67
C LEU A 443 4.59 9.64 -15.17
N ARG A 444 4.80 8.59 -15.96
CA ARG A 444 4.62 8.59 -17.42
C ARG A 444 3.54 7.63 -17.84
N VAL A 445 2.92 7.96 -18.94
CA VAL A 445 1.99 7.08 -19.64
C VAL A 445 2.76 6.36 -20.75
N ILE A 446 2.77 5.04 -20.73
CA ILE A 446 3.32 4.21 -21.81
C ILE A 446 2.15 3.53 -22.51
N GLY A 447 1.99 3.78 -23.80
CA GLY A 447 0.99 3.16 -24.65
C GLY A 447 1.21 3.58 -26.08
N ARG A 448 0.89 2.69 -27.04
CA ARG A 448 0.82 3.08 -28.45
C ARG A 448 -0.51 3.80 -28.67
N ALA A 449 -0.51 4.78 -29.57
CA ALA A 449 -1.74 5.42 -30.02
C ALA A 449 -2.72 4.33 -30.51
N GLY A 450 -3.89 4.19 -29.85
CA GLY A 450 -4.88 3.16 -30.15
C GLY A 450 -4.95 1.97 -29.17
N GLU A 451 -4.05 1.86 -28.19
CA GLU A 451 -4.19 0.87 -27.13
C GLU A 451 -5.32 1.24 -26.16
N GLN A 452 -6.24 0.29 -25.93
CA GLN A 452 -7.42 0.52 -25.07
C GLN A 452 -7.09 0.78 -23.59
N LYS A 453 -5.86 0.50 -23.11
CA LYS A 453 -5.44 0.73 -21.71
C LYS A 453 -3.98 1.17 -21.66
N PRO A 454 -3.70 2.48 -21.60
CA PRO A 454 -2.36 2.98 -21.35
C PRO A 454 -1.85 2.51 -19.99
N THR A 455 -0.57 2.13 -19.95
CA THR A 455 0.09 1.66 -18.73
C THR A 455 0.82 2.81 -18.06
N LEU A 456 0.58 3.02 -16.77
CA LEU A 456 1.31 3.98 -15.96
C LEU A 456 2.67 3.41 -15.57
N PHE A 457 3.71 4.19 -15.74
CA PHE A 457 5.09 3.84 -15.41
C PHE A 457 5.73 4.92 -14.56
N LEU A 458 6.39 4.51 -13.48
CA LEU A 458 7.12 5.41 -12.58
C LEU A 458 8.59 5.42 -12.95
N ALA A 459 9.03 6.51 -13.58
CA ALA A 459 10.43 6.71 -13.95
C ALA A 459 11.21 7.37 -12.80
N THR A 460 12.35 6.82 -12.42
CA THR A 460 13.28 7.46 -11.50
C THR A 460 13.98 8.64 -12.18
N ARG A 461 13.90 9.83 -11.56
CA ARG A 461 14.62 11.05 -11.98
C ARG A 461 15.85 11.31 -11.13
N SER A 462 15.78 10.97 -9.83
CA SER A 462 16.91 11.00 -8.91
C SER A 462 16.66 10.03 -7.77
N ASP A 463 17.70 9.31 -7.36
CA ASP A 463 17.66 8.49 -6.14
C ASP A 463 17.93 9.35 -4.87
N LEU A 464 18.35 10.61 -5.05
CA LEU A 464 18.65 11.54 -3.97
C LEU A 464 17.43 12.43 -3.65
N ASP A 465 17.26 12.75 -2.37
CA ASP A 465 16.36 13.81 -1.93
C ASP A 465 16.89 15.21 -2.30
N LEU A 466 16.09 16.26 -2.08
CA LEU A 466 16.49 17.63 -2.43
C LEU A 466 17.75 18.09 -1.68
N ALA A 467 17.86 17.80 -0.39
CA ALA A 467 18.99 18.25 0.43
C ALA A 467 20.30 17.60 -0.02
N ALA A 468 20.25 16.31 -0.36
CA ALA A 468 21.40 15.60 -0.93
C ALA A 468 21.76 16.14 -2.31
N GLN A 469 20.77 16.47 -3.16
CA GLN A 469 21.02 17.07 -4.48
C GLN A 469 21.67 18.44 -4.40
N VAL A 470 21.27 19.30 -3.46
CA VAL A 470 21.92 20.61 -3.23
C VAL A 470 23.40 20.44 -2.94
N LYS A 471 23.77 19.42 -2.16
CA LYS A 471 25.18 19.16 -1.72
C LYS A 471 25.97 18.28 -2.67
N ALA A 472 25.34 17.70 -3.67
CA ALA A 472 25.95 16.70 -4.54
C ALA A 472 27.10 17.26 -5.39
N PRO A 473 28.19 16.48 -5.64
CA PRO A 473 29.28 16.90 -6.49
C PRO A 473 28.97 16.79 -7.99
N GLY A 474 28.04 15.91 -8.38
CA GLY A 474 27.69 15.63 -9.76
C GLY A 474 26.47 16.38 -10.27
N ALA A 475 26.07 16.07 -11.50
CA ALA A 475 24.88 16.63 -12.12
C ALA A 475 23.62 16.02 -11.51
N THR A 476 22.79 16.85 -10.92
CA THR A 476 21.56 16.42 -10.24
C THR A 476 20.31 16.73 -11.08
N TRP A 477 19.17 16.23 -10.66
CA TRP A 477 17.89 16.62 -11.23
C TRP A 477 17.63 18.13 -11.07
N LEU A 478 18.09 18.76 -9.97
CA LEU A 478 17.99 20.21 -9.79
C LEU A 478 18.77 20.98 -10.87
N ASP A 479 19.96 20.51 -11.25
CA ASP A 479 20.76 21.15 -12.31
C ASP A 479 20.06 21.09 -13.68
N HIS A 480 19.40 19.97 -13.97
CA HIS A 480 18.55 19.85 -15.16
C HIS A 480 17.42 20.88 -15.13
N ARG A 481 16.73 21.03 -13.97
CA ARG A 481 15.65 22.01 -13.80
C ARG A 481 16.12 23.46 -13.93
N LEU A 482 17.31 23.77 -13.43
CA LEU A 482 17.91 25.11 -13.55
C LEU A 482 18.20 25.50 -15.00
N ILE A 483 18.58 24.52 -15.85
CA ILE A 483 18.87 24.76 -17.28
C ILE A 483 17.58 24.80 -18.12
N GLU A 484 16.56 24.00 -17.78
CA GLU A 484 15.26 23.95 -18.42
C GLU A 484 14.46 25.22 -18.09
N ARG A 485 14.58 26.28 -18.87
CA ARG A 485 13.88 27.56 -18.66
C ARG A 485 12.35 27.36 -18.72
N GLY A 486 11.63 27.90 -17.74
CA GLY A 486 10.16 28.01 -17.79
C GLY A 486 9.39 26.81 -17.28
N THR A 487 9.93 25.99 -16.43
CA THR A 487 9.25 24.87 -15.82
C THR A 487 8.30 25.36 -14.73
N GLY A 488 7.00 25.18 -14.93
CA GLY A 488 5.96 25.53 -13.96
C GLY A 488 6.07 24.73 -12.67
N VAL A 489 6.91 25.21 -11.76
CA VAL A 489 6.98 24.73 -10.39
C VAL A 489 6.05 25.58 -9.56
N ALA A 490 5.12 24.95 -8.83
CA ALA A 490 4.12 25.65 -8.02
C ALA A 490 4.76 26.49 -6.91
N GLU A 491 4.03 27.48 -6.42
CA GLU A 491 4.50 28.34 -5.31
C GLU A 491 4.33 27.69 -3.95
N GLY A 492 3.44 26.72 -3.85
CA GLY A 492 3.15 25.97 -2.65
C GLY A 492 3.63 24.52 -2.69
N GLY A 493 3.49 23.83 -1.57
CA GLY A 493 3.77 22.40 -1.46
C GLY A 493 5.21 22.06 -1.79
N PHE A 494 5.41 20.90 -2.41
CA PHE A 494 6.75 20.47 -2.86
C PHE A 494 7.36 21.39 -3.90
N GLY A 495 6.54 22.12 -4.67
CA GLY A 495 7.05 23.14 -5.60
C GLY A 495 7.88 24.22 -4.90
N ALA A 496 7.41 24.73 -3.76
CA ALA A 496 8.16 25.69 -2.95
C ALA A 496 9.48 25.11 -2.42
N ASP A 497 9.48 23.85 -2.00
CA ASP A 497 10.70 23.17 -1.55
C ASP A 497 11.73 23.06 -2.69
N VAL A 498 11.26 22.72 -3.90
CA VAL A 498 12.10 22.65 -5.11
C VAL A 498 12.70 24.01 -5.46
N ARG A 499 11.91 25.09 -5.43
CA ARG A 499 12.42 26.45 -5.70
C ARG A 499 13.55 26.82 -4.73
N ARG A 500 13.35 26.61 -3.43
CA ARG A 500 14.36 26.86 -2.40
C ARG A 500 15.64 26.05 -2.66
N ALA A 501 15.49 24.76 -2.97
CA ALA A 501 16.61 23.88 -3.28
C ALA A 501 17.36 24.31 -4.57
N MET A 502 16.63 24.83 -5.58
CA MET A 502 17.23 25.39 -6.79
C MET A 502 18.05 26.66 -6.49
N ASP A 503 17.58 27.53 -5.59
CA ASP A 503 18.30 28.72 -5.18
C ASP A 503 19.59 28.36 -4.42
N GLU A 504 19.49 27.45 -3.44
CA GLU A 504 20.62 26.93 -2.68
C GLU A 504 21.67 26.25 -3.59
N ARG A 505 21.20 25.46 -4.57
CA ARG A 505 22.04 24.80 -5.57
C ARG A 505 22.73 25.81 -6.45
N THR A 506 22.03 26.86 -6.89
CA THR A 506 22.57 27.96 -7.66
C THR A 506 23.71 28.69 -6.90
N ASP A 507 23.50 29.00 -5.63
CA ASP A 507 24.52 29.63 -4.78
C ASP A 507 25.76 28.75 -4.64
N ARG A 508 25.59 27.43 -4.56
CA ARG A 508 26.71 26.50 -4.57
C ARG A 508 27.46 26.53 -5.90
N LEU A 509 26.75 26.45 -7.03
CA LEU A 509 27.37 26.50 -8.36
C LEU A 509 28.11 27.81 -8.60
N VAL A 510 27.63 28.94 -8.06
CA VAL A 510 28.33 30.24 -8.10
C VAL A 510 29.63 30.18 -7.29
N ARG A 511 29.58 29.63 -6.07
CA ARG A 511 30.78 29.46 -5.23
C ARG A 511 31.83 28.54 -5.88
N GLU A 512 31.40 27.53 -6.63
CA GLU A 512 32.29 26.62 -7.36
C GLU A 512 32.75 27.18 -8.73
N GLY A 513 32.34 28.41 -9.09
CA GLY A 513 32.72 29.06 -10.35
C GLY A 513 32.00 28.49 -11.59
N LEU A 514 30.98 27.65 -11.41
CA LEU A 514 30.22 27.01 -12.48
C LEU A 514 28.98 27.83 -12.92
N ALA A 515 28.69 28.90 -12.18
CA ALA A 515 27.66 29.88 -12.52
C ALA A 515 28.14 31.29 -12.12
N ARG A 516 27.54 32.31 -12.74
CA ARG A 516 27.74 33.73 -12.38
C ARG A 516 26.40 34.42 -12.25
N ARG A 517 26.26 35.27 -11.22
CA ARG A 517 25.05 36.06 -10.97
C ARG A 517 25.24 37.48 -11.52
N TYR A 518 24.29 37.98 -12.31
CA TYR A 518 24.23 39.34 -12.85
C TYR A 518 22.85 39.93 -12.45
N GLY A 519 22.83 40.57 -11.28
CA GLY A 519 21.55 40.96 -10.66
C GLY A 519 20.69 39.74 -10.37
N GLU A 520 19.48 39.73 -10.86
CA GLU A 520 18.56 38.57 -10.73
C GLU A 520 18.79 37.46 -11.76
N ARG A 521 19.64 37.72 -12.75
CA ARG A 521 19.91 36.72 -13.80
C ARG A 521 21.12 35.86 -13.42
N VAL A 522 20.97 34.54 -13.53
CA VAL A 522 22.05 33.58 -13.38
C VAL A 522 22.46 33.05 -14.76
N VAL A 523 23.74 33.01 -15.01
CA VAL A 523 24.36 32.45 -16.23
C VAL A 523 25.20 31.23 -15.82
N PHE A 524 24.81 30.07 -16.29
CA PHE A 524 25.54 28.84 -16.04
C PHE A 524 26.62 28.61 -17.08
N GLN A 525 27.72 27.96 -16.68
CA GLN A 525 28.81 27.56 -17.57
C GLN A 525 28.25 26.67 -18.71
N ARG A 526 28.75 26.88 -19.94
CA ARG A 526 28.39 26.01 -21.08
C ARG A 526 28.82 24.56 -20.78
N GLY A 527 27.91 23.60 -21.00
CA GLY A 527 28.17 22.19 -20.71
C GLY A 527 28.24 21.87 -19.20
N LEU A 528 27.55 22.63 -18.35
CA LEU A 528 27.49 22.44 -16.89
C LEU A 528 27.23 20.99 -16.50
N LEU A 529 26.20 20.35 -17.06
CA LEU A 529 25.82 18.98 -16.71
C LEU A 529 26.93 17.98 -17.01
N ASP A 530 27.59 18.12 -18.16
CA ASP A 530 28.67 17.21 -18.54
C ASP A 530 29.91 17.46 -17.68
N THR A 531 30.19 18.71 -17.30
CA THR A 531 31.27 19.05 -16.40
C THR A 531 31.05 18.44 -15.01
N LEU A 532 29.87 18.59 -14.43
CA LEU A 532 29.52 18.01 -13.13
C LEU A 532 29.58 16.48 -13.17
N ARG A 533 28.98 15.86 -14.19
CA ARG A 533 28.99 14.39 -14.36
C ARG A 533 30.42 13.86 -14.46
N ARG A 534 31.27 14.49 -15.27
CA ARG A 534 32.67 14.07 -15.43
C ARG A 534 33.42 14.16 -14.11
N ARG A 535 33.34 15.29 -13.39
CA ARG A 535 33.96 15.46 -12.08
C ARG A 535 33.57 14.36 -11.10
N GLU A 536 32.29 14.02 -11.04
CA GLU A 536 31.80 12.96 -10.15
C GLU A 536 32.33 11.58 -10.56
N LEU A 537 32.31 11.25 -11.87
CA LEU A 537 32.81 9.97 -12.36
C LEU A 537 34.30 9.81 -12.15
N ASP A 538 35.11 10.88 -12.37
CA ASP A 538 36.55 10.85 -12.15
C ASP A 538 36.87 10.69 -10.66
N ALA A 539 36.18 11.40 -9.78
CA ALA A 539 36.34 11.26 -8.32
C ALA A 539 35.96 9.85 -7.84
N THR A 540 34.79 9.33 -8.28
CA THR A 540 34.33 7.97 -7.94
C THR A 540 35.26 6.90 -8.52
N GLY A 541 35.74 7.12 -9.75
CA GLY A 541 36.72 6.25 -10.39
C GLY A 541 38.03 6.18 -9.63
N ALA A 542 38.56 7.32 -9.18
CA ALA A 542 39.76 7.38 -8.36
C ALA A 542 39.59 6.69 -7.00
N GLU A 543 38.42 6.89 -6.34
CA GLU A 543 38.09 6.21 -5.08
C GLU A 543 38.06 4.70 -5.23
N ILE A 544 37.36 4.20 -6.24
CA ILE A 544 37.28 2.75 -6.52
C ILE A 544 38.67 2.21 -6.88
N ALA A 545 39.44 2.91 -7.69
CA ALA A 545 40.81 2.52 -8.05
C ALA A 545 41.69 2.37 -6.81
N GLY A 546 41.64 3.34 -5.90
CA GLY A 546 42.39 3.30 -4.63
C GLY A 546 42.01 2.11 -3.73
N ARG A 547 40.74 1.74 -3.73
CA ARG A 547 40.23 0.64 -2.91
C ARG A 547 40.50 -0.74 -3.52
N THR A 548 40.45 -0.85 -4.85
CA THR A 548 40.50 -2.17 -5.54
C THR A 548 41.83 -2.48 -6.20
N GLY A 549 42.71 -1.46 -6.39
CA GLY A 549 43.93 -1.58 -7.17
C GLY A 549 43.72 -1.67 -8.69
N LEU A 550 42.47 -1.55 -9.17
CA LEU A 550 42.15 -1.57 -10.59
C LEU A 550 42.33 -0.22 -11.24
N ALA A 551 42.85 -0.18 -12.47
CA ALA A 551 43.03 1.08 -13.19
C ALA A 551 41.66 1.62 -13.68
N TYR A 552 41.29 2.85 -13.29
CA TYR A 552 40.14 3.55 -13.82
C TYR A 552 40.40 4.08 -15.23
N ARG A 553 39.45 3.80 -16.16
CA ARG A 553 39.50 4.35 -17.51
C ARG A 553 38.22 5.13 -17.81
N PRO A 554 38.31 6.46 -18.01
CA PRO A 554 37.16 7.26 -18.45
C PRO A 554 36.57 6.72 -19.76
N THR A 555 35.29 6.96 -20.00
CA THR A 555 34.61 6.57 -21.23
C THR A 555 34.30 7.78 -22.11
N SER A 556 34.47 7.61 -23.41
CA SER A 556 34.18 8.61 -24.45
C SER A 556 33.19 8.06 -25.48
N PRO A 557 32.42 8.92 -26.17
CA PRO A 557 31.62 8.51 -27.31
C PRO A 557 32.46 7.74 -28.34
N GLY A 558 31.90 6.66 -28.86
CA GLY A 558 32.57 5.72 -29.79
C GLY A 558 33.36 4.61 -29.12
N ASP A 559 33.63 4.70 -27.80
CA ASP A 559 34.37 3.65 -27.09
C ASP A 559 33.65 2.31 -27.14
N ARG A 560 34.40 1.26 -27.43
CA ARG A 560 33.95 -0.12 -27.27
C ARG A 560 34.11 -0.53 -25.82
N ILE A 561 32.99 -0.90 -25.22
CA ILE A 561 32.92 -1.37 -23.83
C ILE A 561 32.77 -2.89 -23.88
N ALA A 562 33.68 -3.63 -23.26
CA ALA A 562 33.60 -5.08 -23.13
C ALA A 562 34.21 -5.49 -21.78
N GLY A 563 33.54 -6.37 -21.04
CA GLY A 563 34.00 -6.81 -19.73
C GLY A 563 32.91 -7.39 -18.85
N THR A 564 33.21 -7.67 -17.60
CA THR A 564 32.26 -8.21 -16.60
C THR A 564 31.54 -7.06 -15.91
N CYS A 565 30.21 -7.07 -15.90
CA CYS A 565 29.38 -6.16 -15.12
C CYS A 565 29.45 -6.53 -13.64
N ARG A 566 30.25 -5.80 -12.84
CA ARG A 566 30.53 -6.13 -11.42
C ARG A 566 29.48 -5.62 -10.46
N GLN A 567 29.12 -4.36 -10.59
CA GLN A 567 28.20 -3.74 -9.66
C GLN A 567 27.45 -2.56 -10.29
N ARG A 568 26.31 -2.22 -9.67
CA ARG A 568 25.56 -1.00 -9.95
C ARG A 568 25.94 0.06 -8.92
N LEU A 569 26.15 1.29 -9.38
CA LEU A 569 26.42 2.47 -8.56
C LEU A 569 25.29 3.47 -8.71
N ALA A 570 24.79 4.00 -7.61
CA ALA A 570 23.86 5.13 -7.59
C ALA A 570 24.65 6.40 -7.25
N LEU A 571 24.83 7.27 -8.25
CA LEU A 571 25.54 8.54 -8.13
C LEU A 571 24.56 9.70 -8.29
N SER A 572 24.98 10.93 -7.97
CA SER A 572 24.13 12.10 -8.13
C SER A 572 23.79 12.40 -9.60
N SER A 573 24.67 12.05 -10.51
CA SER A 573 24.46 12.16 -11.97
C SER A 573 23.65 11.01 -12.56
N GLY A 574 23.12 10.08 -11.73
CA GLY A 574 22.32 8.94 -12.15
C GLY A 574 22.92 7.59 -11.75
N ARG A 575 22.37 6.54 -12.35
CA ARG A 575 22.82 5.16 -12.09
C ARG A 575 23.88 4.74 -13.09
N PHE A 576 24.94 4.09 -12.61
CA PHE A 576 26.08 3.62 -13.43
C PHE A 576 26.37 2.16 -13.15
N ALA A 577 27.00 1.50 -14.14
CA ALA A 577 27.55 0.16 -14.00
C ALA A 577 29.09 0.23 -14.00
N MET A 578 29.73 -0.51 -13.13
CA MET A 578 31.16 -0.79 -13.19
C MET A 578 31.40 -1.99 -14.09
N ILE A 579 32.08 -1.78 -15.18
CA ILE A 579 32.48 -2.84 -16.14
C ILE A 579 33.99 -3.07 -15.99
N GLU A 580 34.36 -4.25 -15.50
CA GLU A 580 35.74 -4.68 -15.35
C GLU A 580 36.21 -5.39 -16.62
N SER A 581 37.39 -5.03 -17.13
CA SER A 581 37.97 -5.59 -18.35
C SER A 581 39.47 -5.80 -18.22
N LEU A 582 40.01 -6.72 -18.99
CA LEU A 582 41.43 -6.84 -19.20
C LEU A 582 41.90 -5.65 -20.06
N SER A 583 42.94 -5.00 -19.65
CA SER A 583 43.62 -3.93 -20.39
C SER A 583 44.57 -4.55 -21.44
N GLY A 584 44.88 -3.81 -22.49
CA GLY A 584 45.79 -4.29 -23.53
C GLY A 584 47.22 -4.58 -23.05
N ASP A 585 47.59 -4.10 -21.89
CA ASP A 585 48.85 -4.35 -21.19
C ASP A 585 48.79 -5.55 -20.21
N GLY A 586 47.70 -6.30 -20.20
CA GLY A 586 47.46 -7.49 -19.34
C GLY A 586 46.98 -7.15 -17.93
N GLY A 587 46.87 -5.87 -17.57
CA GLY A 587 46.37 -5.43 -16.29
C GLY A 587 44.81 -5.45 -16.24
N LEU A 588 44.24 -5.47 -15.04
CA LEU A 588 42.80 -5.29 -14.85
C LEU A 588 42.47 -3.77 -14.77
N SER A 589 41.48 -3.38 -15.51
CA SER A 589 40.94 -2.02 -15.53
C SER A 589 39.42 -2.03 -15.46
N PHE A 590 38.83 -0.90 -15.06
CA PHE A 590 37.37 -0.77 -15.08
C PHE A 590 36.94 0.58 -15.69
N ARG A 591 35.69 0.58 -16.13
CA ARG A 591 35.00 1.77 -16.64
C ARG A 591 33.67 1.95 -15.93
N LEU A 592 33.24 3.20 -15.76
CA LEU A 592 31.93 3.58 -15.25
C LEU A 592 31.05 3.99 -16.42
N VAL A 593 29.94 3.30 -16.65
CA VAL A 593 29.06 3.51 -17.79
C VAL A 593 27.61 3.68 -17.33
N PRO A 594 26.78 4.45 -18.05
CA PRO A 594 25.39 4.61 -17.69
C PRO A 594 24.65 3.29 -17.57
N TRP A 595 23.88 3.15 -16.50
CA TRP A 595 23.06 1.96 -16.23
C TRP A 595 21.90 1.86 -17.20
N SER A 596 21.61 0.65 -17.65
CA SER A 596 20.36 0.30 -18.35
C SER A 596 19.69 -0.90 -17.70
N ASN A 597 18.37 -1.02 -17.84
CA ASN A 597 17.62 -2.16 -17.30
C ASN A 597 18.05 -3.52 -17.87
N ASP A 598 18.69 -3.50 -19.05
CA ASP A 598 19.22 -4.72 -19.67
C ASP A 598 20.39 -5.30 -18.88
N LEU A 599 21.12 -4.45 -18.13
CA LEU A 599 22.25 -4.85 -17.30
C LEU A 599 21.84 -5.53 -15.99
N GLU A 600 20.60 -5.38 -15.53
CA GLU A 600 20.13 -6.01 -14.28
C GLU A 600 20.32 -7.54 -14.30
N ARG A 601 20.05 -8.15 -15.46
CA ARG A 601 20.21 -9.61 -15.64
C ARG A 601 21.65 -10.03 -15.99
N GLN A 602 22.53 -9.05 -16.14
CA GLN A 602 23.92 -9.26 -16.57
C GLN A 602 24.93 -9.00 -15.43
N LEU A 603 24.48 -8.72 -14.21
CA LEU A 603 25.36 -8.64 -13.05
C LEU A 603 26.15 -9.95 -12.89
N GLY A 604 27.47 -9.82 -12.76
CA GLY A 604 28.41 -10.93 -12.72
C GLY A 604 28.73 -11.57 -14.10
N ARG A 605 28.14 -11.07 -15.20
CA ARG A 605 28.31 -11.65 -16.54
C ARG A 605 29.08 -10.72 -17.47
N GLN A 606 29.60 -11.33 -18.55
CA GLN A 606 30.26 -10.59 -19.63
C GLN A 606 29.23 -9.81 -20.44
N VAL A 607 29.52 -8.54 -20.68
CA VAL A 607 28.75 -7.63 -21.51
C VAL A 607 29.63 -6.98 -22.55
N SER A 608 29.05 -6.59 -23.70
CA SER A 608 29.74 -5.78 -24.70
C SER A 608 28.78 -4.76 -25.31
N GLY A 609 29.32 -3.61 -25.72
CA GLY A 609 28.53 -2.55 -26.33
C GLY A 609 29.40 -1.43 -26.87
N ILE A 610 28.77 -0.41 -27.45
CA ILE A 610 29.44 0.80 -27.97
C ILE A 610 28.78 2.02 -27.32
N MET A 611 29.60 2.93 -26.81
CA MET A 611 29.16 4.21 -26.26
C MET A 611 28.65 5.11 -27.39
N ARG A 612 27.44 5.63 -27.29
CA ARG A 612 26.83 6.53 -28.28
C ARG A 612 27.06 7.98 -27.93
N ASP A 613 26.98 8.87 -28.93
CA ASP A 613 27.14 10.33 -28.76
C ASP A 613 26.16 10.94 -27.77
N GLY A 614 24.96 10.36 -27.58
CA GLY A 614 23.98 10.79 -26.58
C GLY A 614 24.20 10.24 -25.16
N GLY A 615 25.35 9.63 -24.86
CA GLY A 615 25.71 9.12 -23.52
C GLY A 615 25.11 7.76 -23.17
N GLY A 616 24.32 7.12 -24.05
CA GLY A 616 23.80 5.75 -23.87
C GLY A 616 24.73 4.70 -24.48
N ILE A 617 24.55 3.44 -24.10
CA ILE A 617 25.30 2.32 -24.69
C ILE A 617 24.36 1.44 -25.53
N GLY A 618 24.80 1.15 -26.74
CA GLY A 618 24.20 0.10 -27.58
C GLY A 618 24.76 -1.25 -27.17
N TRP A 619 24.06 -1.95 -26.25
CA TRP A 619 24.50 -3.24 -25.76
C TRP A 619 24.29 -4.35 -26.78
N SER A 620 25.32 -5.21 -26.97
CA SER A 620 25.27 -6.49 -27.67
C SER A 620 25.22 -7.59 -26.60
N LEU A 621 24.04 -7.79 -25.99
CA LEU A 621 23.85 -8.85 -25.01
C LEU A 621 23.67 -10.16 -25.79
N GLY A 622 24.67 -11.04 -25.72
CA GLY A 622 24.81 -12.21 -26.58
C GLY A 622 23.55 -13.07 -26.68
N ARG A 623 22.93 -13.10 -27.86
CA ARG A 623 22.24 -14.28 -28.35
C ARG A 623 23.31 -15.38 -28.48
N LYS A 624 23.17 -16.50 -27.75
CA LYS A 624 23.85 -17.74 -28.08
C LYS A 624 23.51 -18.05 -29.54
N ARG A 625 24.35 -17.70 -30.51
CA ARG A 625 24.39 -18.38 -31.77
C ARG A 625 24.94 -19.76 -31.45
N GLY A 626 24.07 -20.76 -31.44
CA GLY A 626 24.49 -22.14 -31.55
C GLY A 626 25.36 -22.25 -32.79
N LEU A 627 26.65 -22.52 -32.60
CA LEU A 627 27.48 -23.10 -33.66
C LEU A 627 26.91 -24.49 -33.88
N GLY A 628 26.10 -24.64 -34.93
CA GLY A 628 25.85 -25.92 -35.53
C GLY A 628 27.14 -26.34 -36.23
N LEU A 629 27.71 -27.44 -35.80
CA LEU A 629 28.51 -28.37 -36.57
C LEU A 629 27.61 -29.51 -36.96
#